data_85d05d82ef605c53ab62e1eb2811885e
#
_entry.id   85d05d82ef605c53ab62e1eb2811885e
#
_cell.length_a   1.000
_cell.length_b   1.000
_cell.length_c   1.000
_cell.angle_alpha   90.00
_cell.angle_beta   90.00
_cell.angle_gamma   90.00
#
_symmetry.space_group_name_H-M   'P 1'
#
loop_
_entity.id
_entity.type
_entity.pdbx_description
1 polymer ?
#
loop_
_entity_poly.entity_id
_entity_poly.type
_entity_poly.pdbx_seq_one_letter_code
_entity_poly.pdbx_strand_id
1 'polypeptide(L)'
;MTDISIFIPVYKESEQLSTILDKLVLQDVTKEIFVTIDAPNKQFLEKIRQFSNVKFIVNEERIGKANALNNSVKLSSGKVLLFLDADIELPDDPDFLKKIIEEMRHTDVLDIKKKVAKNSFLSKMAYYEYFTFNIGAWLASKHLQKCPAANGAAFAMKRETFDAVNGFRKVVAEDLDIATRAFLDDHSFAYTKEVEVKNVVHSNWGTWFRQRRRWAIGQALWLKDCYKDLLKKCVKKPQIFIPGLFFLYPTAMVFFLTIALPSAWLYESLLVFSFFLSVKFNIAMPVFLITFLTADLLKAVLISLASFAVTAATFFVFSRKLGFEIKLHELFVYYFFYSVVWLAIMVIGYVQVLVFRKNVAPDWKT
;
A
#
# COMPACT_ATOMS: atom_id res chain seq x y z
N MET A 1 -13.40 17.22 26.92
CA MET A 1 -13.46 17.12 25.45
C MET A 1 -12.70 15.86 25.06
N THR A 2 -13.24 15.03 24.21
CA THR A 2 -12.58 13.80 23.74
C THR A 2 -11.45 14.17 22.77
N ASP A 3 -10.24 13.67 23.03
CA ASP A 3 -9.07 13.98 22.20
C ASP A 3 -9.09 13.19 20.91
N ILE A 4 -9.41 11.88 20.99
CA ILE A 4 -9.35 10.95 19.87
C ILE A 4 -10.56 10.02 19.86
N SER A 5 -11.14 9.80 18.68
CA SER A 5 -12.13 8.75 18.40
C SER A 5 -11.54 7.70 17.48
N ILE A 6 -11.67 6.44 17.87
CA ILE A 6 -11.05 5.30 17.20
C ILE A 6 -12.16 4.48 16.55
N PHE A 7 -11.98 4.09 15.28
CA PHE A 7 -12.98 3.39 14.48
C PHE A 7 -12.41 2.10 13.92
N ILE A 8 -13.06 0.99 14.24
CA ILE A 8 -12.66 -0.36 13.82
C ILE A 8 -13.85 -1.03 13.13
N PRO A 9 -13.87 -1.08 11.78
CA PRO A 9 -14.89 -1.79 11.04
C PRO A 9 -14.57 -3.29 11.01
N VAL A 10 -15.56 -4.12 11.28
CA VAL A 10 -15.45 -5.58 11.29
C VAL A 10 -16.53 -6.16 10.35
N TYR A 11 -16.15 -7.14 9.54
CA TYR A 11 -17.09 -7.93 8.78
C TYR A 11 -17.12 -9.36 9.29
N LYS A 12 -18.26 -9.80 9.79
CA LYS A 12 -18.54 -11.08 10.45
C LYS A 12 -17.78 -11.25 11.76
N GLU A 13 -16.47 -11.37 11.73
CA GLU A 13 -15.61 -11.61 12.88
C GLU A 13 -14.17 -11.14 12.65
N SER A 14 -13.41 -10.97 13.72
CA SER A 14 -11.98 -10.74 13.70
C SER A 14 -11.32 -11.45 14.86
N GLU A 15 -10.28 -12.21 14.58
CA GLU A 15 -9.46 -12.89 15.61
C GLU A 15 -8.63 -11.89 16.43
N GLN A 16 -8.24 -10.78 15.83
CA GLN A 16 -7.35 -9.77 16.43
C GLN A 16 -8.12 -8.74 17.28
N LEU A 17 -9.44 -8.61 17.09
CA LEU A 17 -10.21 -7.51 17.70
C LEU A 17 -10.07 -7.45 19.22
N SER A 18 -10.18 -8.59 19.93
CA SER A 18 -10.06 -8.60 21.40
C SER A 18 -8.71 -8.05 21.85
N THR A 19 -7.62 -8.49 21.21
CA THR A 19 -6.25 -8.03 21.54
C THR A 19 -6.08 -6.52 21.21
N ILE A 20 -6.68 -6.05 20.10
CA ILE A 20 -6.68 -4.62 19.76
C ILE A 20 -7.40 -3.83 20.86
N LEU A 21 -8.59 -4.27 21.27
CA LEU A 21 -9.38 -3.57 22.29
C LEU A 21 -8.71 -3.57 23.66
N ASP A 22 -8.11 -4.68 24.10
CA ASP A 22 -7.34 -4.77 25.34
C ASP A 22 -6.25 -3.70 25.38
N LYS A 23 -5.48 -3.55 24.30
CA LYS A 23 -4.40 -2.56 24.22
C LYS A 23 -4.93 -1.12 24.14
N LEU A 24 -6.04 -0.87 23.43
CA LEU A 24 -6.63 0.46 23.31
C LEU A 24 -7.27 0.94 24.60
N VAL A 25 -7.94 0.06 25.35
CA VAL A 25 -8.58 0.40 26.62
C VAL A 25 -7.55 0.87 27.65
N LEU A 26 -6.36 0.25 27.65
CA LEU A 26 -5.26 0.57 28.58
C LEU A 26 -4.55 1.90 28.30
N GLN A 27 -4.76 2.53 27.13
CA GLN A 27 -4.12 3.82 26.81
C GLN A 27 -4.65 4.95 27.68
N ASP A 28 -3.75 5.74 28.27
CA ASP A 28 -4.10 6.86 29.17
C ASP A 28 -4.31 8.18 28.40
N VAL A 29 -5.43 8.25 27.66
CA VAL A 29 -5.90 9.45 26.95
C VAL A 29 -7.42 9.49 26.95
N THR A 30 -7.99 10.69 26.79
CA THR A 30 -9.45 10.84 26.66
C THR A 30 -9.91 10.37 25.28
N LYS A 31 -10.51 9.18 25.23
CA LYS A 31 -10.83 8.49 23.99
C LYS A 31 -12.24 7.94 23.91
N GLU A 32 -12.72 7.74 22.70
CA GLU A 32 -13.91 6.95 22.36
C GLU A 32 -13.48 5.83 21.41
N ILE A 33 -13.97 4.62 21.63
CA ILE A 33 -13.70 3.48 20.76
C ILE A 33 -15.03 3.00 20.16
N PHE A 34 -15.11 3.00 18.85
CA PHE A 34 -16.26 2.53 18.07
C PHE A 34 -15.87 1.30 17.28
N VAL A 35 -16.61 0.22 17.46
CA VAL A 35 -16.48 -1.00 16.67
C VAL A 35 -17.79 -1.21 15.91
N THR A 36 -17.73 -1.10 14.59
CA THR A 36 -18.91 -1.35 13.75
C THR A 36 -18.79 -2.72 13.11
N ILE A 37 -19.78 -3.57 13.36
CA ILE A 37 -19.76 -4.97 12.97
C ILE A 37 -20.89 -5.22 11.98
N ASP A 38 -20.54 -5.61 10.77
CA ASP A 38 -21.48 -5.97 9.71
C ASP A 38 -21.68 -7.49 9.68
N ALA A 39 -22.93 -7.93 9.75
CA ALA A 39 -23.38 -9.33 9.65
C ALA A 39 -22.58 -10.29 10.59
N PRO A 40 -22.50 -10.01 11.91
CA PRO A 40 -21.71 -10.80 12.84
C PRO A 40 -22.26 -12.22 13.05
N ASN A 41 -21.39 -13.15 13.41
CA ASN A 41 -21.83 -14.41 13.98
C ASN A 41 -22.14 -14.25 15.50
N LYS A 42 -23.05 -15.11 16.02
CA LYS A 42 -23.49 -15.03 17.42
C LYS A 42 -22.35 -15.26 18.41
N GLN A 43 -21.45 -16.21 18.13
CA GLN A 43 -20.34 -16.56 19.00
C GLN A 43 -19.34 -15.38 19.13
N PHE A 44 -19.11 -14.66 18.04
CA PHE A 44 -18.24 -13.47 18.04
C PHE A 44 -18.82 -12.35 18.91
N LEU A 45 -20.15 -12.09 18.81
CA LEU A 45 -20.82 -11.09 19.62
C LEU A 45 -20.69 -11.39 21.14
N GLU A 46 -20.78 -12.66 21.54
CA GLU A 46 -20.62 -13.05 22.95
C GLU A 46 -19.21 -12.74 23.48
N LYS A 47 -18.17 -13.01 22.66
CA LYS A 47 -16.78 -12.75 23.04
C LYS A 47 -16.47 -11.28 23.29
N ILE A 48 -17.09 -10.37 22.54
CA ILE A 48 -16.80 -8.93 22.64
C ILE A 48 -17.62 -8.19 23.69
N ARG A 49 -18.68 -8.79 24.23
CA ARG A 49 -19.55 -8.21 25.27
C ARG A 49 -18.81 -7.79 26.54
N GLN A 50 -17.64 -8.33 26.82
CA GLN A 50 -16.84 -8.00 27.99
C GLN A 50 -16.27 -6.57 28.00
N PHE A 51 -16.22 -5.90 26.84
CA PHE A 51 -15.64 -4.56 26.70
C PHE A 51 -16.69 -3.47 26.94
N SER A 52 -16.91 -3.09 28.22
CA SER A 52 -17.93 -2.08 28.59
C SER A 52 -17.59 -0.66 28.14
N ASN A 53 -16.29 -0.35 27.95
CA ASN A 53 -15.80 0.98 27.52
C ASN A 53 -15.73 1.16 25.99
N VAL A 54 -16.33 0.22 25.23
CA VAL A 54 -16.34 0.23 23.77
C VAL A 54 -17.77 0.38 23.27
N LYS A 55 -17.99 1.26 22.31
CA LYS A 55 -19.28 1.46 21.67
C LYS A 55 -19.40 0.52 20.46
N PHE A 56 -20.20 -0.53 20.59
CA PHE A 56 -20.48 -1.49 19.52
C PHE A 56 -21.70 -1.05 18.71
N ILE A 57 -21.53 -0.96 17.39
CA ILE A 57 -22.60 -0.73 16.42
C ILE A 57 -22.74 -2.00 15.60
N VAL A 58 -23.85 -2.71 15.79
CA VAL A 58 -24.09 -3.99 15.14
C VAL A 58 -25.12 -3.82 14.03
N ASN A 59 -24.75 -4.17 12.81
CA ASN A 59 -25.64 -4.21 11.67
C ASN A 59 -25.95 -5.67 11.32
N GLU A 60 -27.21 -6.02 11.23
CA GLU A 60 -27.66 -7.38 10.88
C GLU A 60 -27.20 -7.76 9.47
N GLU A 61 -27.19 -6.77 8.57
CA GLU A 61 -26.74 -6.93 7.19
C GLU A 61 -25.44 -6.14 6.94
N ARG A 62 -24.78 -6.48 5.83
CA ARG A 62 -23.57 -5.79 5.41
C ARG A 62 -23.89 -4.43 4.80
N ILE A 63 -23.57 -3.34 5.49
CA ILE A 63 -23.71 -1.97 4.99
C ILE A 63 -22.46 -1.46 4.27
N GLY A 64 -21.31 -2.15 4.45
CA GLY A 64 -20.02 -1.86 3.83
C GLY A 64 -19.16 -0.87 4.63
N LYS A 65 -17.83 -0.99 4.51
CA LYS A 65 -16.83 -0.29 5.35
C LYS A 65 -17.02 1.23 5.36
N ALA A 66 -17.22 1.85 4.20
CA ALA A 66 -17.40 3.31 4.11
C ALA A 66 -18.62 3.81 4.90
N ASN A 67 -19.78 3.13 4.77
CA ASN A 67 -20.99 3.49 5.51
C ASN A 67 -20.83 3.21 7.00
N ALA A 68 -20.21 2.09 7.38
CA ALA A 68 -19.93 1.73 8.76
C ALA A 68 -19.08 2.81 9.45
N LEU A 69 -18.00 3.25 8.79
CA LEU A 69 -17.12 4.30 9.30
C LEU A 69 -17.84 5.66 9.39
N ASN A 70 -18.54 6.09 8.33
CA ASN A 70 -19.27 7.35 8.34
C ASN A 70 -20.34 7.42 9.45
N ASN A 71 -21.08 6.32 9.66
CA ASN A 71 -22.10 6.26 10.70
C ASN A 71 -21.46 6.35 12.10
N SER A 72 -20.33 5.68 12.31
CA SER A 72 -19.59 5.75 13.58
C SER A 72 -19.04 7.15 13.86
N VAL A 73 -18.48 7.81 12.82
CA VAL A 73 -17.94 9.17 12.96
C VAL A 73 -19.03 10.17 13.38
N LYS A 74 -20.25 10.06 12.87
CA LYS A 74 -21.38 10.92 13.26
C LYS A 74 -21.75 10.81 14.74
N LEU A 75 -21.48 9.68 15.38
CA LEU A 75 -21.76 9.42 16.79
C LEU A 75 -20.60 9.79 17.71
N SER A 76 -19.48 10.24 17.16
CA SER A 76 -18.25 10.51 17.88
C SER A 76 -18.02 12.02 18.08
N SER A 77 -17.16 12.36 19.05
CA SER A 77 -16.88 13.75 19.43
C SER A 77 -15.40 14.15 19.38
N GLY A 78 -14.49 13.17 19.17
CA GLY A 78 -13.05 13.41 19.19
C GLY A 78 -12.57 14.30 18.03
N LYS A 79 -11.57 15.14 18.30
CA LYS A 79 -10.95 16.02 17.30
C LYS A 79 -10.09 15.24 16.30
N VAL A 80 -9.44 14.19 16.77
CA VAL A 80 -8.65 13.26 15.96
C VAL A 80 -9.49 12.03 15.71
N LEU A 81 -9.60 11.62 14.44
CA LEU A 81 -10.26 10.41 14.01
C LEU A 81 -9.18 9.40 13.62
N LEU A 82 -9.09 8.29 14.34
CA LEU A 82 -8.17 7.19 14.07
C LEU A 82 -8.92 6.01 13.47
N PHE A 83 -8.55 5.62 12.27
CA PHE A 83 -9.12 4.49 11.55
C PHE A 83 -8.15 3.32 11.59
N LEU A 84 -8.61 2.16 12.08
CA LEU A 84 -7.83 0.93 12.21
C LEU A 84 -8.60 -0.22 11.58
N ASP A 85 -7.94 -1.02 10.74
CA ASP A 85 -8.52 -2.29 10.29
C ASP A 85 -8.52 -3.31 11.43
N ALA A 86 -9.45 -4.25 11.38
CA ALA A 86 -9.62 -5.26 12.43
C ALA A 86 -8.64 -6.45 12.32
N ASP A 87 -7.75 -6.46 11.33
CA ASP A 87 -6.75 -7.49 11.06
C ASP A 87 -5.30 -7.00 11.30
N ILE A 88 -5.14 -6.00 12.16
CA ILE A 88 -3.83 -5.49 12.58
C ILE A 88 -3.46 -5.95 13.99
N GLU A 89 -2.18 -5.90 14.30
CA GLU A 89 -1.63 -6.01 15.65
C GLU A 89 -1.10 -4.64 16.11
N LEU A 90 -1.59 -4.15 17.24
CA LEU A 90 -1.06 -2.94 17.87
C LEU A 90 0.24 -3.26 18.65
N PRO A 91 1.17 -2.30 18.76
CA PRO A 91 2.36 -2.47 19.58
C PRO A 91 2.01 -2.53 21.09
N ASP A 92 2.95 -3.06 21.89
CA ASP A 92 2.90 -2.99 23.35
C ASP A 92 3.49 -1.63 23.79
N ASP A 93 2.86 -0.54 23.39
CA ASP A 93 3.30 0.83 23.64
C ASP A 93 2.19 1.58 24.41
N PRO A 94 2.40 1.92 25.71
CA PRO A 94 1.40 2.62 26.49
C PRO A 94 1.12 4.06 26.00
N ASP A 95 2.03 4.64 25.24
CA ASP A 95 1.91 5.99 24.68
C ASP A 95 1.46 5.98 23.19
N PHE A 96 1.00 4.86 22.66
CA PHE A 96 0.61 4.74 21.25
C PHE A 96 -0.36 5.84 20.79
N LEU A 97 -1.48 6.02 21.51
CA LEU A 97 -2.47 7.05 21.17
C LEU A 97 -1.96 8.45 21.45
N LYS A 98 -1.19 8.66 22.50
CA LYS A 98 -0.61 9.95 22.85
C LYS A 98 0.35 10.45 21.76
N LYS A 99 1.20 9.57 21.22
CA LYS A 99 2.08 9.88 20.11
C LYS A 99 1.30 10.26 18.84
N ILE A 100 0.22 9.55 18.53
CA ILE A 100 -0.66 9.89 17.40
C ILE A 100 -1.30 11.28 17.59
N ILE A 101 -1.82 11.57 18.79
CA ILE A 101 -2.43 12.88 19.10
C ILE A 101 -1.40 14.01 18.93
N GLU A 102 -0.16 13.80 19.38
CA GLU A 102 0.91 14.79 19.25
C GLU A 102 1.28 15.05 17.80
N GLU A 103 1.49 14.01 17.01
CA GLU A 103 1.75 14.13 15.57
C GLU A 103 0.62 14.85 14.82
N MET A 104 -0.64 14.57 15.19
CA MET A 104 -1.83 15.18 14.59
C MET A 104 -1.98 16.68 14.90
N ARG A 105 -1.22 17.25 15.83
CA ARG A 105 -1.21 18.71 16.05
C ARG A 105 -0.65 19.47 14.85
N HIS A 106 0.26 18.83 14.10
CA HIS A 106 1.04 19.44 13.02
C HIS A 106 0.60 19.03 11.62
N THR A 107 -0.38 18.13 11.50
CA THR A 107 -0.83 17.61 10.20
C THR A 107 -2.33 17.37 10.19
N ASP A 108 -2.92 17.33 9.01
CA ASP A 108 -4.34 17.07 8.82
C ASP A 108 -4.64 15.59 8.57
N VAL A 109 -3.69 14.89 7.94
CA VAL A 109 -3.73 13.44 7.66
C VAL A 109 -2.41 12.82 8.10
N LEU A 110 -2.47 11.77 8.90
CA LEU A 110 -1.30 11.03 9.40
C LEU A 110 -1.36 9.57 8.95
N ASP A 111 -0.40 9.15 8.15
CA ASP A 111 -0.20 7.74 7.81
C ASP A 111 0.72 7.08 8.84
N ILE A 112 0.24 6.00 9.46
CA ILE A 112 0.96 5.29 10.52
C ILE A 112 1.83 4.20 9.87
N LYS A 113 3.05 4.04 10.37
CA LYS A 113 3.98 3.01 9.89
C LYS A 113 3.36 1.60 10.01
N LYS A 114 3.41 0.84 8.92
CA LYS A 114 2.86 -0.50 8.82
C LYS A 114 3.95 -1.52 8.50
N LYS A 115 4.04 -2.55 9.31
CA LYS A 115 4.88 -3.72 9.03
C LYS A 115 4.01 -4.96 8.81
N VAL A 116 4.62 -6.02 8.32
CA VAL A 116 4.00 -7.34 8.18
C VAL A 116 4.82 -8.36 8.97
N ALA A 117 4.16 -9.20 9.77
CA ALA A 117 4.82 -10.30 10.45
C ALA A 117 5.26 -11.37 9.44
N LYS A 118 6.57 -11.73 9.43
CA LYS A 118 7.19 -12.65 8.45
C LYS A 118 7.02 -14.12 8.86
N ASN A 119 5.81 -14.63 8.91
CA ASN A 119 5.51 -16.00 9.36
C ASN A 119 5.25 -17.00 8.21
N SER A 120 5.16 -16.54 6.96
CA SER A 120 4.97 -17.36 5.76
C SER A 120 5.71 -16.78 4.56
N PHE A 121 5.79 -17.53 3.45
CA PHE A 121 6.37 -17.01 2.20
C PHE A 121 5.64 -15.74 1.72
N LEU A 122 4.31 -15.77 1.67
CA LEU A 122 3.52 -14.63 1.23
C LEU A 122 3.67 -13.42 2.16
N SER A 123 3.72 -13.63 3.47
CA SER A 123 3.93 -12.53 4.42
C SER A 123 5.33 -11.92 4.31
N LYS A 124 6.37 -12.74 4.01
CA LYS A 124 7.71 -12.21 3.70
C LYS A 124 7.69 -11.33 2.45
N MET A 125 7.00 -11.75 1.39
CA MET A 125 6.88 -10.93 0.17
C MET A 125 6.05 -9.67 0.42
N ALA A 126 4.94 -9.77 1.11
CA ALA A 126 4.12 -8.62 1.49
C ALA A 126 4.88 -7.64 2.41
N TYR A 127 5.82 -8.10 3.24
CA TYR A 127 6.68 -7.23 4.03
C TYR A 127 7.47 -6.24 3.16
N TYR A 128 8.04 -6.69 2.05
CA TYR A 128 8.76 -5.82 1.11
C TYR A 128 7.81 -4.88 0.34
N GLU A 129 6.61 -5.34 0.02
CA GLU A 129 5.57 -4.51 -0.57
C GLU A 129 5.14 -3.38 0.37
N TYR A 130 4.85 -3.69 1.64
CA TYR A 130 4.54 -2.68 2.66
C TYR A 130 5.72 -1.75 2.93
N PHE A 131 6.95 -2.26 2.90
CA PHE A 131 8.13 -1.43 3.01
C PHE A 131 8.20 -0.38 1.88
N THR A 132 7.86 -0.76 0.64
CA THR A 132 7.77 0.18 -0.48
C THR A 132 6.73 1.29 -0.22
N PHE A 133 5.55 0.93 0.32
CA PHE A 133 4.54 1.92 0.69
C PHE A 133 5.04 2.88 1.79
N ASN A 134 5.73 2.36 2.81
CA ASN A 134 6.32 3.20 3.87
C ASN A 134 7.39 4.15 3.32
N ILE A 135 8.24 3.71 2.38
CA ILE A 135 9.21 4.60 1.72
C ILE A 135 8.49 5.74 1.00
N GLY A 136 7.47 5.42 0.21
CA GLY A 136 6.67 6.40 -0.53
C GLY A 136 6.00 7.42 0.39
N ALA A 137 5.32 6.95 1.44
CA ALA A 137 4.67 7.81 2.42
C ALA A 137 5.67 8.70 3.18
N TRP A 138 6.83 8.14 3.59
CA TRP A 138 7.89 8.91 4.27
C TRP A 138 8.49 10.00 3.37
N LEU A 139 8.77 9.68 2.09
CA LEU A 139 9.27 10.67 1.13
C LEU A 139 8.26 11.77 0.87
N ALA A 140 6.98 11.42 0.69
CA ALA A 140 5.90 12.37 0.51
C ALA A 140 5.75 13.29 1.73
N SER A 141 5.75 12.73 2.94
CA SER A 141 5.71 13.50 4.19
C SER A 141 6.89 14.45 4.31
N LYS A 142 8.12 13.96 4.14
CA LYS A 142 9.33 14.73 4.38
C LYS A 142 9.56 15.87 3.37
N HIS A 143 9.24 15.65 2.11
CA HIS A 143 9.60 16.58 1.04
C HIS A 143 8.43 17.42 0.52
N LEU A 144 7.21 16.93 0.65
CA LEU A 144 6.04 17.52 0.04
C LEU A 144 4.99 17.93 1.08
N GLN A 145 4.97 17.27 2.24
CA GLN A 145 3.90 17.36 3.24
C GLN A 145 2.49 17.16 2.63
N LYS A 146 2.43 16.41 1.54
CA LYS A 146 1.24 16.12 0.73
C LYS A 146 1.35 14.71 0.16
N CYS A 147 0.28 13.94 0.21
CA CYS A 147 0.23 12.61 -0.40
C CYS A 147 -1.19 12.32 -0.91
N PRO A 148 -1.34 11.85 -2.17
CA PRO A 148 -2.65 11.47 -2.69
C PRO A 148 -3.13 10.09 -2.19
N ALA A 149 -2.35 9.40 -1.38
CA ALA A 149 -2.66 8.07 -0.91
C ALA A 149 -2.35 7.93 0.59
N ALA A 150 -3.24 7.25 1.31
CA ALA A 150 -3.01 6.71 2.64
C ALA A 150 -3.37 5.23 2.62
N ASN A 151 -2.72 4.44 3.47
CA ASN A 151 -3.03 3.01 3.57
C ASN A 151 -4.08 2.79 4.65
N GLY A 152 -5.24 2.26 4.27
CA GLY A 152 -6.43 2.10 5.09
C GLY A 152 -6.29 1.22 6.33
N ALA A 153 -5.19 0.45 6.48
CA ALA A 153 -4.99 -0.42 7.63
C ALA A 153 -4.82 0.35 8.95
N ALA A 154 -4.16 1.53 8.92
CA ALA A 154 -4.06 2.42 10.07
C ALA A 154 -3.69 3.85 9.61
N PHE A 155 -4.56 4.81 9.79
CA PHE A 155 -4.29 6.22 9.55
C PHE A 155 -5.16 7.09 10.44
N ALA A 156 -4.73 8.34 10.68
CA ALA A 156 -5.52 9.31 11.42
C ALA A 156 -5.79 10.55 10.56
N MET A 157 -6.88 11.23 10.86
CA MET A 157 -7.31 12.46 10.18
C MET A 157 -7.94 13.41 11.18
N LYS A 158 -7.73 14.73 11.03
CA LYS A 158 -8.50 15.71 11.79
C LYS A 158 -9.97 15.64 11.41
N ARG A 159 -10.86 15.83 12.39
CA ARG A 159 -12.30 15.89 12.13
C ARG A 159 -12.66 16.97 11.10
N GLU A 160 -12.08 18.16 11.22
CA GLU A 160 -12.30 19.27 10.28
C GLU A 160 -11.99 18.87 8.83
N THR A 161 -10.88 18.14 8.64
CA THR A 161 -10.48 17.62 7.32
C THR A 161 -11.45 16.55 6.83
N PHE A 162 -11.87 15.63 7.70
CA PHE A 162 -12.84 14.60 7.35
C PHE A 162 -14.17 15.20 6.92
N ASP A 163 -14.64 16.21 7.64
CA ASP A 163 -15.89 16.91 7.33
C ASP A 163 -15.78 17.75 6.04
N ALA A 164 -14.65 18.43 5.84
CA ALA A 164 -14.38 19.21 4.63
C ALA A 164 -14.41 18.34 3.36
N VAL A 165 -13.85 17.12 3.41
CA VAL A 165 -13.90 16.18 2.28
C VAL A 165 -15.18 15.34 2.24
N ASN A 166 -16.18 15.61 3.08
CA ASN A 166 -17.46 14.90 3.18
C ASN A 166 -17.33 13.38 3.46
N GLY A 167 -16.36 13.00 4.31
CA GLY A 167 -16.19 11.62 4.76
C GLY A 167 -15.83 10.62 3.68
N PHE A 168 -16.05 9.33 3.95
CA PHE A 168 -15.79 8.24 2.99
C PHE A 168 -16.88 8.14 1.94
N ARG A 169 -16.47 7.92 0.68
CA ARG A 169 -17.38 7.55 -0.41
C ARG A 169 -17.53 6.04 -0.50
N LYS A 170 -18.66 5.57 -1.01
CA LYS A 170 -18.92 4.15 -1.24
C LYS A 170 -18.20 3.69 -2.52
N VAL A 171 -16.89 3.49 -2.43
CA VAL A 171 -16.01 3.03 -3.51
C VAL A 171 -15.17 1.85 -3.03
N VAL A 172 -14.52 1.12 -3.95
CA VAL A 172 -13.73 -0.09 -3.62
C VAL A 172 -12.44 0.25 -2.86
N ALA A 173 -11.84 1.41 -3.14
CA ALA A 173 -10.63 1.91 -2.50
C ALA A 173 -10.95 3.21 -1.76
N GLU A 174 -11.72 3.10 -0.67
CA GLU A 174 -12.22 4.23 0.12
C GLU A 174 -11.11 5.03 0.81
N ASP A 175 -10.03 4.38 1.16
CA ASP A 175 -8.83 4.96 1.76
C ASP A 175 -8.03 5.81 0.75
N LEU A 176 -7.85 5.31 -0.46
CA LEU A 176 -7.23 6.09 -1.53
C LEU A 176 -8.11 7.28 -1.91
N ASP A 177 -9.42 7.09 -2.02
CA ASP A 177 -10.35 8.16 -2.39
C ASP A 177 -10.35 9.30 -1.38
N ILE A 178 -10.47 9.02 -0.08
CA ILE A 178 -10.49 10.07 0.95
C ILE A 178 -9.14 10.80 1.04
N ALA A 179 -8.00 10.06 0.95
CA ALA A 179 -6.67 10.66 0.96
C ALA A 179 -6.44 11.55 -0.28
N THR A 180 -6.90 11.11 -1.45
CA THR A 180 -6.82 11.90 -2.68
C THR A 180 -7.64 13.18 -2.60
N ARG A 181 -8.87 13.15 -2.07
CA ARG A 181 -9.68 14.36 -1.88
C ARG A 181 -9.02 15.34 -0.92
N ALA A 182 -8.51 14.85 0.22
CA ALA A 182 -7.73 15.68 1.14
C ALA A 182 -6.49 16.30 0.46
N PHE A 183 -5.78 15.53 -0.38
CA PHE A 183 -4.66 16.03 -1.17
C PHE A 183 -5.08 17.10 -2.20
N LEU A 184 -6.19 16.91 -2.89
CA LEU A 184 -6.71 17.86 -3.89
C LEU A 184 -7.15 19.17 -3.22
N ASP A 185 -7.69 19.10 -2.01
CA ASP A 185 -8.10 20.25 -1.20
C ASP A 185 -6.94 20.88 -0.39
N ASP A 186 -5.69 20.51 -0.72
CA ASP A 186 -4.46 21.06 -0.13
C ASP A 186 -4.27 20.80 1.37
N HIS A 187 -4.92 19.80 1.96
CA HIS A 187 -4.66 19.38 3.35
C HIS A 187 -3.24 18.81 3.51
N SER A 188 -2.66 19.01 4.69
CA SER A 188 -1.31 18.54 5.01
C SER A 188 -1.29 17.05 5.31
N PHE A 189 -0.18 16.41 4.98
CA PHE A 189 0.06 14.99 5.18
C PHE A 189 1.38 14.74 5.90
N ALA A 190 1.37 13.88 6.89
CA ALA A 190 2.57 13.36 7.54
C ALA A 190 2.57 11.81 7.57
N TYR A 191 3.76 11.27 7.71
CA TYR A 191 3.99 9.85 7.98
C TYR A 191 4.79 9.74 9.27
N THR A 192 4.28 8.97 10.24
CA THR A 192 5.01 8.73 11.48
C THR A 192 5.70 7.38 11.51
N LYS A 193 6.93 7.35 12.01
CA LYS A 193 7.68 6.13 12.34
C LYS A 193 7.72 5.87 13.86
N GLU A 194 7.23 6.81 14.66
CA GLU A 194 7.26 6.74 16.13
C GLU A 194 6.28 5.71 16.68
N VAL A 195 5.25 5.43 15.91
CA VAL A 195 4.31 4.33 16.18
C VAL A 195 4.21 3.44 14.97
N GLU A 196 4.07 2.12 15.20
CA GLU A 196 3.90 1.15 14.12
C GLU A 196 2.80 0.15 14.44
N VAL A 197 2.11 -0.31 13.41
CA VAL A 197 1.18 -1.45 13.49
C VAL A 197 1.69 -2.59 12.62
N LYS A 198 1.31 -3.83 12.95
CA LYS A 198 1.63 -4.99 12.12
C LYS A 198 0.37 -5.49 11.44
N ASN A 199 0.41 -5.58 10.12
CA ASN A 199 -0.66 -6.19 9.34
C ASN A 199 -0.51 -7.71 9.35
N VAL A 200 -1.62 -8.40 9.55
CA VAL A 200 -1.71 -9.85 9.40
C VAL A 200 -2.03 -10.16 7.95
N VAL A 201 -1.17 -10.92 7.28
CA VAL A 201 -1.33 -11.30 5.87
C VAL A 201 -1.68 -12.77 5.77
N HIS A 202 -2.70 -13.07 4.98
CA HIS A 202 -3.13 -14.44 4.73
C HIS A 202 -2.02 -15.29 4.11
N SER A 203 -1.79 -16.48 4.64
CA SER A 203 -0.81 -17.45 4.12
C SER A 203 -1.31 -18.23 2.91
N ASN A 204 -2.62 -18.21 2.63
CA ASN A 204 -3.24 -18.93 1.52
C ASN A 204 -3.18 -18.12 0.21
N TRP A 205 -2.64 -18.73 -0.86
CA TRP A 205 -2.52 -18.12 -2.17
C TRP A 205 -3.86 -17.69 -2.80
N GLY A 206 -4.91 -18.48 -2.63
CA GLY A 206 -6.22 -18.17 -3.19
C GLY A 206 -6.82 -16.91 -2.57
N THR A 207 -6.73 -16.76 -1.25
CA THR A 207 -7.20 -15.56 -0.53
C THR A 207 -6.33 -14.36 -0.86
N TRP A 208 -5.00 -14.54 -0.90
CA TRP A 208 -4.07 -13.50 -1.32
C TRP A 208 -4.39 -12.99 -2.73
N PHE A 209 -4.59 -13.89 -3.70
CA PHE A 209 -4.91 -13.52 -5.08
C PHE A 209 -6.23 -12.75 -5.19
N ARG A 210 -7.28 -13.19 -4.48
CA ARG A 210 -8.56 -12.46 -4.44
C ARG A 210 -8.40 -11.06 -3.88
N GLN A 211 -7.64 -10.89 -2.80
CA GLN A 211 -7.36 -9.60 -2.19
C GLN A 211 -6.59 -8.69 -3.15
N ARG A 212 -5.53 -9.20 -3.81
CA ARG A 212 -4.73 -8.42 -4.76
C ARG A 212 -5.54 -8.02 -6.01
N ARG A 213 -6.37 -8.91 -6.51
CA ARG A 213 -7.28 -8.59 -7.60
C ARG A 213 -8.26 -7.47 -7.22
N ARG A 214 -8.79 -7.51 -6.00
CA ARG A 214 -9.66 -6.43 -5.48
C ARG A 214 -8.91 -5.10 -5.43
N TRP A 215 -7.66 -5.10 -4.94
CA TRP A 215 -6.83 -3.90 -4.90
C TRP A 215 -6.54 -3.35 -6.30
N ALA A 216 -6.18 -4.21 -7.25
CA ALA A 216 -5.93 -3.81 -8.64
C ALA A 216 -7.16 -3.14 -9.28
N ILE A 217 -8.33 -3.72 -9.10
CA ILE A 217 -9.59 -3.14 -9.60
C ILE A 217 -9.94 -1.84 -8.87
N GLY A 218 -9.78 -1.80 -7.55
CA GLY A 218 -10.00 -0.60 -6.74
C GLY A 218 -9.13 0.57 -7.18
N GLN A 219 -7.83 0.32 -7.39
CA GLN A 219 -6.89 1.32 -7.90
C GLN A 219 -7.23 1.77 -9.33
N ALA A 220 -7.66 0.85 -10.19
CA ALA A 220 -8.04 1.19 -11.56
C ALA A 220 -9.31 2.07 -11.60
N LEU A 221 -10.30 1.78 -10.76
CA LEU A 221 -11.50 2.61 -10.60
C LEU A 221 -11.14 3.98 -10.02
N TRP A 222 -10.36 4.00 -8.95
CA TRP A 222 -9.87 5.23 -8.35
C TRP A 222 -9.13 6.11 -9.38
N LEU A 223 -8.19 5.53 -10.14
CA LEU A 223 -7.47 6.28 -11.16
C LEU A 223 -8.41 6.82 -12.23
N LYS A 224 -9.38 6.01 -12.70
CA LYS A 224 -10.39 6.42 -13.67
C LYS A 224 -11.19 7.64 -13.19
N ASP A 225 -11.50 7.71 -11.91
CA ASP A 225 -12.33 8.78 -11.35
C ASP A 225 -11.52 10.07 -11.09
N CYS A 226 -10.25 9.94 -10.66
CA CYS A 226 -9.48 11.12 -10.23
C CYS A 226 -8.31 11.52 -11.14
N TYR A 227 -8.04 10.79 -12.26
CA TYR A 227 -6.83 11.06 -13.08
C TYR A 227 -6.73 12.46 -13.62
N LYS A 228 -7.85 13.09 -14.00
CA LYS A 228 -7.86 14.47 -14.55
C LYS A 228 -7.40 15.49 -13.51
N ASP A 229 -7.91 15.37 -12.29
CA ASP A 229 -7.60 16.31 -11.22
C ASP A 229 -6.19 16.06 -10.67
N LEU A 230 -5.78 14.79 -10.58
CA LEU A 230 -4.40 14.44 -10.28
C LEU A 230 -3.43 14.97 -11.32
N LEU A 231 -3.71 14.80 -12.62
CA LEU A 231 -2.86 15.33 -13.68
C LEU A 231 -2.73 16.85 -13.60
N LYS A 232 -3.82 17.59 -13.42
CA LYS A 232 -3.77 19.05 -13.25
C LYS A 232 -2.87 19.46 -12.09
N LYS A 233 -2.94 18.72 -10.95
CA LYS A 233 -2.12 19.01 -9.78
C LYS A 233 -0.66 18.56 -9.97
N CYS A 234 -0.41 17.46 -10.66
CA CYS A 234 0.91 16.94 -10.99
C CYS A 234 1.68 17.79 -12.00
N VAL A 235 1.02 18.35 -13.00
CA VAL A 235 1.65 19.31 -13.93
C VAL A 235 2.20 20.52 -13.18
N LYS A 236 1.53 20.95 -12.13
CA LYS A 236 2.01 22.02 -11.25
C LYS A 236 3.13 21.60 -10.30
N LYS A 237 3.23 20.30 -9.94
CA LYS A 237 4.23 19.74 -9.01
C LYS A 237 4.67 18.33 -9.44
N PRO A 238 5.47 18.20 -10.54
CA PRO A 238 5.85 16.90 -11.10
C PRO A 238 6.71 16.04 -10.14
N GLN A 239 7.34 16.67 -9.18
CA GLN A 239 8.16 16.03 -8.12
C GLN A 239 7.39 14.98 -7.29
N ILE A 240 6.04 15.07 -7.28
CA ILE A 240 5.19 14.20 -6.47
C ILE A 240 4.98 12.82 -7.12
N PHE A 241 4.86 12.78 -8.44
CA PHE A 241 4.32 11.63 -9.16
C PHE A 241 5.38 10.68 -9.69
N ILE A 242 6.47 11.23 -10.23
CA ILE A 242 7.50 10.43 -10.92
C ILE A 242 8.20 9.45 -9.97
N PRO A 243 8.67 9.86 -8.77
CA PRO A 243 9.30 8.93 -7.84
C PRO A 243 8.34 7.84 -7.33
N GLY A 244 7.07 8.19 -7.08
CA GLY A 244 6.07 7.24 -6.58
C GLY A 244 5.81 6.10 -7.54
N LEU A 245 5.74 6.37 -8.83
CA LEU A 245 5.51 5.35 -9.86
C LEU A 245 6.65 4.31 -9.91
N PHE A 246 7.88 4.78 -9.86
CA PHE A 246 9.06 3.89 -9.91
C PHE A 246 9.25 3.06 -8.65
N PHE A 247 8.90 3.60 -7.48
CA PHE A 247 8.98 2.84 -6.23
C PHE A 247 7.89 1.79 -6.10
N LEU A 248 6.68 2.09 -6.57
CA LEU A 248 5.56 1.15 -6.50
C LEU A 248 5.72 -0.04 -7.45
N TYR A 249 6.36 0.18 -8.62
CA TYR A 249 6.47 -0.82 -9.67
C TYR A 249 7.89 -0.91 -10.25
N PRO A 250 8.86 -1.50 -9.53
CA PRO A 250 10.23 -1.65 -10.02
C PRO A 250 10.30 -2.39 -11.37
N THR A 251 9.42 -3.38 -11.57
CA THR A 251 9.32 -4.14 -12.83
C THR A 251 8.87 -3.28 -14.01
N ALA A 252 8.00 -2.29 -13.77
CA ALA A 252 7.60 -1.35 -14.82
C ALA A 252 8.79 -0.48 -15.24
N MET A 253 9.65 -0.06 -14.30
CA MET A 253 10.87 0.66 -14.59
C MET A 253 11.80 -0.14 -15.53
N VAL A 254 12.01 -1.43 -15.24
CA VAL A 254 12.81 -2.31 -16.11
C VAL A 254 12.22 -2.37 -17.50
N PHE A 255 10.92 -2.55 -17.62
CA PHE A 255 10.22 -2.59 -18.90
C PHE A 255 10.44 -1.30 -19.72
N PHE A 256 10.22 -0.14 -19.14
CA PHE A 256 10.43 1.14 -19.80
C PHE A 256 11.89 1.38 -20.19
N LEU A 257 12.84 1.05 -19.33
CA LEU A 257 14.27 1.18 -19.64
C LEU A 257 14.70 0.25 -20.76
N THR A 258 14.17 -0.97 -20.79
CA THR A 258 14.47 -1.94 -21.85
C THR A 258 14.02 -1.44 -23.23
N ILE A 259 12.89 -0.75 -23.29
CA ILE A 259 12.39 -0.16 -24.55
C ILE A 259 13.15 1.13 -24.89
N ALA A 260 13.39 1.99 -23.91
CA ALA A 260 13.94 3.33 -24.13
C ALA A 260 15.44 3.34 -24.45
N LEU A 261 16.23 2.39 -23.92
CA LEU A 261 17.66 2.36 -24.14
C LEU A 261 17.99 1.70 -25.47
N PRO A 262 18.79 2.35 -26.34
CA PRO A 262 19.22 1.76 -27.59
C PRO A 262 20.12 0.54 -27.36
N SER A 263 20.01 -0.46 -28.20
CA SER A 263 20.82 -1.70 -28.14
C SER A 263 21.99 -1.72 -29.12
N ALA A 264 22.15 -0.68 -29.92
CA ALA A 264 23.17 -0.63 -30.97
C ALA A 264 24.59 -0.98 -30.50
N TRP A 265 25.02 -0.38 -29.40
CA TRP A 265 26.35 -0.62 -28.82
C TRP A 265 26.57 -2.08 -28.36
N LEU A 266 25.52 -2.75 -27.90
CA LEU A 266 25.58 -4.18 -27.53
C LEU A 266 25.69 -5.05 -28.77
N TYR A 267 24.94 -4.72 -29.84
CA TYR A 267 25.01 -5.46 -31.13
C TYR A 267 26.42 -5.37 -31.70
N GLU A 268 26.99 -4.17 -31.77
CA GLU A 268 28.34 -3.96 -32.31
C GLU A 268 29.39 -4.71 -31.48
N SER A 269 29.36 -4.62 -30.18
CA SER A 269 30.31 -5.30 -29.28
C SER A 269 30.21 -6.84 -29.40
N LEU A 270 28.99 -7.37 -29.39
CA LEU A 270 28.77 -8.82 -29.52
C LEU A 270 29.10 -9.34 -30.92
N LEU A 271 28.87 -8.54 -31.95
CA LEU A 271 29.24 -8.90 -33.33
C LEU A 271 30.77 -9.05 -33.46
N VAL A 272 31.52 -8.06 -32.98
CA VAL A 272 32.98 -8.08 -32.96
C VAL A 272 33.51 -9.27 -32.14
N PHE A 273 32.95 -9.50 -30.96
CA PHE A 273 33.34 -10.62 -30.10
C PHE A 273 33.03 -12.00 -30.75
N SER A 274 31.82 -12.15 -31.32
CA SER A 274 31.43 -13.38 -32.01
C SER A 274 32.30 -13.66 -33.24
N PHE A 275 32.68 -12.61 -33.97
CA PHE A 275 33.59 -12.71 -35.11
C PHE A 275 34.99 -13.15 -34.65
N PHE A 276 35.51 -12.58 -33.58
CA PHE A 276 36.78 -12.97 -32.97
C PHE A 276 36.77 -14.46 -32.55
N LEU A 277 35.71 -14.93 -31.90
CA LEU A 277 35.57 -16.35 -31.52
C LEU A 277 35.50 -17.26 -32.74
N SER A 278 34.75 -16.88 -33.76
CA SER A 278 34.63 -17.63 -35.04
C SER A 278 35.99 -17.82 -35.68
N VAL A 279 36.79 -16.77 -35.76
CA VAL A 279 38.15 -16.81 -36.31
C VAL A 279 39.10 -17.64 -35.43
N LYS A 280 39.08 -17.42 -34.10
CA LYS A 280 39.98 -18.12 -33.18
C LYS A 280 39.74 -19.61 -33.10
N PHE A 281 38.49 -20.05 -33.14
CA PHE A 281 38.11 -21.47 -33.01
C PHE A 281 37.78 -22.16 -34.34
N ASN A 282 37.86 -21.45 -35.44
CA ASN A 282 37.58 -21.97 -36.79
C ASN A 282 36.15 -22.54 -36.91
N ILE A 283 35.19 -21.91 -36.23
CA ILE A 283 33.80 -22.35 -36.18
C ILE A 283 32.96 -21.42 -37.08
N ALA A 284 32.34 -21.99 -38.14
CA ALA A 284 31.35 -21.24 -38.91
C ALA A 284 30.06 -21.11 -38.11
N MET A 285 29.93 -20.02 -37.32
CA MET A 285 28.72 -19.70 -36.60
C MET A 285 27.78 -18.83 -37.46
N PRO A 286 26.46 -19.00 -37.38
CA PRO A 286 25.50 -18.03 -37.90
C PRO A 286 25.54 -16.77 -36.99
N VAL A 287 26.69 -16.07 -37.07
CA VAL A 287 27.09 -14.97 -36.19
C VAL A 287 25.99 -13.89 -36.08
N PHE A 288 25.35 -13.57 -37.20
CA PHE A 288 24.33 -12.56 -37.27
C PHE A 288 23.07 -12.93 -36.46
N LEU A 289 22.57 -14.16 -36.60
CA LEU A 289 21.35 -14.62 -35.92
C LEU A 289 21.56 -14.74 -34.40
N ILE A 290 22.69 -15.30 -33.99
CA ILE A 290 23.06 -15.46 -32.57
C ILE A 290 23.25 -14.08 -31.93
N THR A 291 23.94 -13.16 -32.62
CA THR A 291 24.16 -11.80 -32.09
C THR A 291 22.83 -11.07 -31.91
N PHE A 292 21.92 -11.17 -32.87
CA PHE A 292 20.63 -10.51 -32.81
C PHE A 292 19.77 -11.01 -31.63
N LEU A 293 19.65 -12.34 -31.47
CA LEU A 293 18.87 -12.95 -30.41
C LEU A 293 19.48 -12.76 -29.01
N THR A 294 20.83 -12.78 -28.92
CA THR A 294 21.52 -12.69 -27.63
C THR A 294 21.66 -11.24 -27.11
N ALA A 295 21.77 -10.25 -28.00
CA ALA A 295 21.95 -8.86 -27.59
C ALA A 295 20.76 -8.31 -26.82
N ASP A 296 19.53 -8.56 -27.28
CA ASP A 296 18.35 -8.09 -26.55
C ASP A 296 18.15 -8.83 -25.23
N LEU A 297 18.43 -10.14 -25.21
CA LEU A 297 18.39 -10.91 -23.97
C LEU A 297 19.45 -10.40 -22.96
N LEU A 298 20.69 -10.18 -23.41
CA LEU A 298 21.76 -9.67 -22.58
C LEU A 298 21.45 -8.27 -22.06
N LYS A 299 20.93 -7.38 -22.91
CA LYS A 299 20.46 -6.05 -22.51
C LYS A 299 19.39 -6.14 -21.42
N ALA A 300 18.38 -7.00 -21.60
CA ALA A 300 17.30 -7.16 -20.62
C ALA A 300 17.85 -7.69 -19.27
N VAL A 301 18.79 -8.64 -19.30
CA VAL A 301 19.44 -9.16 -18.09
C VAL A 301 20.27 -8.07 -17.39
N LEU A 302 21.10 -7.33 -18.13
CA LEU A 302 21.93 -6.26 -17.56
C LEU A 302 21.09 -5.15 -16.94
N ILE A 303 20.03 -4.71 -17.62
CA ILE A 303 19.09 -3.70 -17.09
C ILE A 303 18.40 -4.23 -15.83
N SER A 304 17.97 -5.49 -15.84
CA SER A 304 17.29 -6.11 -14.68
C SER A 304 18.22 -6.20 -13.47
N LEU A 305 19.48 -6.60 -13.67
CA LEU A 305 20.48 -6.69 -12.60
C LEU A 305 20.86 -5.30 -12.08
N ALA A 306 21.08 -4.32 -12.96
CA ALA A 306 21.37 -2.95 -12.56
C ALA A 306 20.19 -2.34 -11.78
N SER A 307 18.97 -2.52 -12.25
CA SER A 307 17.76 -2.06 -11.56
C SER A 307 17.56 -2.76 -10.21
N PHE A 308 17.84 -4.06 -10.12
CA PHE A 308 17.86 -4.78 -8.84
C PHE A 308 18.91 -4.22 -7.89
N ALA A 309 20.12 -3.94 -8.36
CA ALA A 309 21.18 -3.34 -7.52
C ALA A 309 20.77 -1.97 -6.97
N VAL A 310 20.18 -1.11 -7.82
CA VAL A 310 19.64 0.20 -7.39
C VAL A 310 18.52 0.03 -6.37
N THR A 311 17.59 -0.89 -6.61
CA THR A 311 16.49 -1.18 -5.69
C THR A 311 17.02 -1.70 -4.35
N ALA A 312 17.99 -2.63 -4.38
CA ALA A 312 18.62 -3.17 -3.18
C ALA A 312 19.35 -2.08 -2.38
N ALA A 313 20.15 -1.26 -3.04
CA ALA A 313 20.83 -0.13 -2.39
C ALA A 313 19.83 0.84 -1.75
N THR A 314 18.76 1.19 -2.48
CA THR A 314 17.68 2.04 -1.98
C THR A 314 17.04 1.42 -0.74
N PHE A 315 16.68 0.14 -0.81
CA PHE A 315 16.06 -0.57 0.31
C PHE A 315 16.99 -0.63 1.53
N PHE A 316 18.29 -0.88 1.35
CA PHE A 316 19.24 -0.86 2.46
C PHE A 316 19.37 0.53 3.11
N VAL A 317 19.36 1.61 2.33
CA VAL A 317 19.39 2.98 2.87
C VAL A 317 18.13 3.27 3.68
N PHE A 318 16.95 2.99 3.12
CA PHE A 318 15.69 3.28 3.79
C PHE A 318 15.37 2.32 4.94
N SER A 319 15.85 1.07 4.89
CA SER A 319 15.65 0.10 5.98
C SER A 319 16.23 0.61 7.30
N ARG A 320 17.42 1.21 7.26
CA ARG A 320 18.05 1.83 8.44
C ARG A 320 17.25 3.02 8.96
N LYS A 321 16.68 3.84 8.05
CA LYS A 321 15.90 5.04 8.43
C LYS A 321 14.53 4.70 9.01
N LEU A 322 13.89 3.66 8.48
CA LEU A 322 12.52 3.28 8.83
C LEU A 322 12.46 2.06 9.76
N GLY A 323 13.60 1.50 10.18
CA GLY A 323 13.66 0.37 11.10
C GLY A 323 13.08 -0.93 10.50
N PHE A 324 13.42 -1.22 9.23
CA PHE A 324 13.08 -2.47 8.56
C PHE A 324 14.29 -3.38 8.42
N GLU A 325 14.07 -4.69 8.45
CA GLU A 325 15.12 -5.69 8.23
C GLU A 325 15.07 -6.20 6.79
N ILE A 326 16.19 -6.09 6.07
CA ILE A 326 16.30 -6.52 4.68
C ILE A 326 17.24 -7.72 4.58
N LYS A 327 16.71 -8.82 4.01
CA LYS A 327 17.50 -10.00 3.63
C LYS A 327 17.60 -10.07 2.11
N LEU A 328 18.83 -10.07 1.58
CA LEU A 328 19.08 -9.94 0.14
C LEU A 328 18.40 -11.05 -0.68
N HIS A 329 18.39 -12.30 -0.19
CA HIS A 329 17.74 -13.41 -0.87
C HIS A 329 16.22 -13.27 -0.91
N GLU A 330 15.58 -12.76 0.17
CA GLU A 330 14.14 -12.48 0.18
C GLU A 330 13.82 -11.32 -0.78
N LEU A 331 14.66 -10.27 -0.80
CA LEU A 331 14.52 -9.15 -1.72
C LEU A 331 14.67 -9.58 -3.18
N PHE A 332 15.59 -10.52 -3.48
CA PHE A 332 15.74 -11.10 -4.81
C PHE A 332 14.45 -11.79 -5.27
N VAL A 333 13.86 -12.63 -4.42
CA VAL A 333 12.59 -13.33 -4.72
C VAL A 333 11.44 -12.32 -4.87
N TYR A 334 11.37 -11.32 -3.99
CA TYR A 334 10.40 -10.24 -4.11
C TYR A 334 10.51 -9.52 -5.45
N TYR A 335 11.71 -9.12 -5.84
CA TYR A 335 11.96 -8.32 -7.03
C TYR A 335 11.69 -9.10 -8.33
N PHE A 336 12.26 -10.30 -8.49
CA PHE A 336 12.20 -11.05 -9.75
C PHE A 336 10.94 -11.92 -9.92
N PHE A 337 10.27 -12.28 -8.84
CA PHE A 337 9.11 -13.16 -8.91
C PHE A 337 7.82 -12.50 -8.42
N TYR A 338 7.80 -12.06 -7.15
CA TYR A 338 6.57 -11.55 -6.57
C TYR A 338 6.09 -10.25 -7.23
N SER A 339 6.99 -9.29 -7.47
CA SER A 339 6.64 -8.02 -8.10
C SER A 339 6.13 -8.19 -9.54
N VAL A 340 6.65 -9.20 -10.27
CA VAL A 340 6.18 -9.55 -11.62
C VAL A 340 4.75 -10.08 -11.58
N VAL A 341 4.46 -11.02 -10.67
CA VAL A 341 3.11 -11.55 -10.48
C VAL A 341 2.15 -10.44 -10.08
N TRP A 342 2.57 -9.59 -9.16
CA TRP A 342 1.77 -8.44 -8.74
C TRP A 342 1.50 -7.46 -9.88
N LEU A 343 2.51 -7.12 -10.67
CA LEU A 343 2.35 -6.28 -11.86
C LEU A 343 1.36 -6.89 -12.85
N ALA A 344 1.44 -8.20 -13.11
CA ALA A 344 0.49 -8.88 -13.99
C ALA A 344 -0.96 -8.75 -13.47
N ILE A 345 -1.20 -8.95 -12.17
CA ILE A 345 -2.51 -8.77 -11.56
C ILE A 345 -3.00 -7.33 -11.74
N MET A 346 -2.11 -6.34 -11.53
CA MET A 346 -2.44 -4.92 -11.71
C MET A 346 -2.82 -4.61 -13.16
N VAL A 347 -2.02 -5.03 -14.12
CA VAL A 347 -2.30 -4.82 -15.56
C VAL A 347 -3.66 -5.44 -15.94
N ILE A 348 -3.92 -6.67 -15.51
CA ILE A 348 -5.21 -7.34 -15.76
C ILE A 348 -6.37 -6.52 -15.14
N GLY A 349 -6.22 -6.05 -13.89
CA GLY A 349 -7.22 -5.21 -13.23
C GLY A 349 -7.49 -3.90 -13.99
N TYR A 350 -6.44 -3.22 -14.42
CA TYR A 350 -6.54 -1.99 -15.20
C TYR A 350 -7.21 -2.22 -16.57
N VAL A 351 -6.83 -3.28 -17.28
CA VAL A 351 -7.45 -3.65 -18.56
C VAL A 351 -8.95 -3.96 -18.37
N GLN A 352 -9.31 -4.71 -17.32
CA GLN A 352 -10.70 -5.02 -17.01
C GLN A 352 -11.56 -3.77 -16.79
N VAL A 353 -11.04 -2.77 -16.09
CA VAL A 353 -11.78 -1.54 -15.76
C VAL A 353 -11.73 -0.51 -16.89
N LEU A 354 -10.56 -0.24 -17.45
CA LEU A 354 -10.36 0.87 -18.38
C LEU A 354 -10.73 0.49 -19.82
N VAL A 355 -10.45 -0.74 -20.24
CA VAL A 355 -10.73 -1.22 -21.61
C VAL A 355 -12.09 -1.89 -21.68
N PHE A 356 -12.33 -2.91 -20.85
CA PHE A 356 -13.59 -3.68 -20.90
C PHE A 356 -14.74 -3.04 -20.11
N ARG A 357 -14.50 -1.91 -19.42
CA ARG A 357 -15.50 -1.13 -18.66
C ARG A 357 -16.37 -1.98 -17.74
N LYS A 358 -15.81 -3.06 -17.17
CA LYS A 358 -16.56 -3.90 -16.24
C LYS A 358 -16.95 -3.07 -15.01
N ASN A 359 -18.26 -2.95 -14.78
CA ASN A 359 -18.77 -2.40 -13.53
C ASN A 359 -18.55 -3.44 -12.43
N VAL A 360 -17.72 -3.08 -11.46
CA VAL A 360 -17.49 -3.89 -10.27
C VAL A 360 -18.22 -3.23 -9.12
N ALA A 361 -19.09 -3.98 -8.45
CA ALA A 361 -19.85 -3.45 -7.32
C ALA A 361 -18.90 -3.03 -6.18
N PRO A 362 -19.15 -1.86 -5.53
CA PRO A 362 -18.34 -1.38 -4.41
C PRO A 362 -18.27 -2.35 -3.22
N ASP A 363 -19.28 -3.20 -3.06
CA ASP A 363 -19.41 -4.19 -1.97
C ASP A 363 -18.87 -5.56 -2.35
N TRP A 364 -17.80 -5.61 -3.11
CA TRP A 364 -17.23 -6.87 -3.53
C TRP A 364 -16.84 -7.76 -2.33
N LYS A 365 -17.51 -8.93 -2.22
CA LYS A 365 -17.23 -9.96 -1.21
C LYS A 365 -15.88 -10.62 -1.51
N THR A 366 -14.96 -10.60 -0.56
CA THR A 366 -13.74 -11.43 -0.57
C THR A 366 -14.08 -12.84 -0.12
#